data_dfd4202d6cd7eeb7a51e60f548992faf
#
_entry.id   dfd4202d6cd7eeb7a51e60f548992faf
#
_cell.length_a   1.000
_cell.length_b   1.000
_cell.length_c   1.000
_cell.angle_alpha   90.00
_cell.angle_beta   90.00
_cell.angle_gamma   90.00
#
_symmetry.space_group_name_H-M   'P 1'
#
loop_
_entity.id
_entity.type
_entity.pdbx_description
1 polymer ?
#
loop_
_entity_poly.entity_id
_entity_poly.type
_entity_poly.pdbx_seq_one_letter_code
_entity_poly.pdbx_strand_id
1 'polypeptide(L)'
;QFNVDFSDADTVRLEQNYRSTSTILKAANALILNNQNRLGKNLWTEGGDGEQISVYEASNEQDEARFIVDRVQDWFNNGNRRSDAAILYRSNAQSRELEEALLRMGMPYRIYGGHRFYERLEIKNALAYLRLVINRDDDTAVERVINVPTRGIGGRTIEQIRSVARDENCSLWQACCKCVDEALMTSRASNAVLAFLKLIDQLSSDCSELELAEKAEHIVTHTGLIQHHEKEGGEKARARIENLEELVTAASNFDDPDIDEDFDLKSNTFLAAFLDQAALDAGETQADESEDAVQLMTLHSAKGLEFQLVFLAGMEEGLFPHKMSMDNLA
;
A
#
# COMPACT_ATOMS: atom_id res chain seq x y z
N GLN A 1 -24.81 -27.47 -1.00
CA GLN A 1 -26.00 -27.42 -1.90
C GLN A 1 -25.94 -28.48 -2.99
N PHE A 2 -24.82 -28.65 -3.72
CA PHE A 2 -24.68 -29.65 -4.79
C PHE A 2 -25.06 -31.09 -4.37
N ASN A 3 -24.55 -31.57 -3.23
CA ASN A 3 -24.87 -32.92 -2.71
C ASN A 3 -26.32 -33.07 -2.21
N VAL A 4 -27.04 -31.96 -2.01
CA VAL A 4 -28.46 -31.95 -1.66
C VAL A 4 -29.31 -32.03 -2.93
N ASP A 5 -28.88 -31.28 -3.97
CA ASP A 5 -29.58 -31.23 -5.26
C ASP A 5 -29.34 -32.50 -6.11
N PHE A 6 -28.20 -33.19 -5.91
CA PHE A 6 -27.77 -34.37 -6.60
C PHE A 6 -27.35 -35.44 -5.59
N SER A 7 -28.34 -36.11 -4.98
CA SER A 7 -28.13 -37.10 -3.92
C SER A 7 -27.39 -38.38 -4.37
N ASP A 8 -27.43 -38.66 -5.67
CA ASP A 8 -26.83 -39.86 -6.28
C ASP A 8 -25.44 -39.60 -6.88
N ALA A 9 -24.88 -38.42 -6.64
CA ALA A 9 -23.55 -38.05 -7.14
C ALA A 9 -22.44 -38.68 -6.30
N ASP A 10 -21.52 -39.38 -6.93
CA ASP A 10 -20.29 -39.87 -6.31
C ASP A 10 -19.31 -38.73 -6.09
N THR A 11 -18.85 -38.55 -4.85
CA THR A 11 -17.87 -37.54 -4.50
C THR A 11 -16.48 -38.15 -4.44
N VAL A 12 -15.63 -37.85 -5.42
CA VAL A 12 -14.20 -38.20 -5.43
C VAL A 12 -13.38 -37.09 -4.91
N ARG A 13 -12.51 -37.32 -3.91
CA ARG A 13 -11.62 -36.36 -3.33
C ARG A 13 -10.21 -36.51 -3.91
N LEU A 14 -9.69 -35.43 -4.50
CA LEU A 14 -8.32 -35.39 -4.95
C LEU A 14 -7.44 -34.94 -3.77
N GLU A 15 -6.80 -35.90 -3.10
CA GLU A 15 -6.04 -35.68 -1.87
C GLU A 15 -4.53 -35.72 -2.08
N GLN A 16 -4.05 -36.33 -3.16
CA GLN A 16 -2.64 -36.35 -3.50
C GLN A 16 -2.20 -34.97 -4.00
N ASN A 17 -1.15 -34.45 -3.37
CA ASN A 17 -0.52 -33.17 -3.69
C ASN A 17 0.83 -33.43 -4.35
N TYR A 18 1.14 -32.70 -5.41
CA TYR A 18 2.39 -32.82 -6.19
C TYR A 18 3.29 -31.59 -6.07
N ARG A 19 2.84 -30.57 -5.34
CA ARG A 19 3.52 -29.26 -5.21
C ARG A 19 4.43 -29.20 -4.01
N SER A 20 3.93 -29.63 -2.86
CA SER A 20 4.56 -29.38 -1.55
C SER A 20 5.13 -30.66 -0.95
N THR A 21 6.17 -30.50 -0.14
CA THR A 21 6.77 -31.59 0.66
C THR A 21 5.83 -32.00 1.80
N SER A 22 6.07 -33.16 2.39
CA SER A 22 5.21 -33.71 3.44
C SER A 22 5.21 -32.84 4.70
N THR A 23 6.35 -32.17 5.04
CA THR A 23 6.43 -31.22 6.17
C THR A 23 5.47 -30.06 6.02
N ILE A 24 5.42 -29.44 4.82
CA ILE A 24 4.48 -28.34 4.52
C ILE A 24 3.02 -28.84 4.60
N LEU A 25 2.73 -30.01 4.02
CA LEU A 25 1.38 -30.58 4.05
C LEU A 25 0.91 -30.95 5.47
N LYS A 26 1.81 -31.44 6.33
CA LYS A 26 1.51 -31.70 7.75
C LYS A 26 1.08 -30.42 8.46
N ALA A 27 1.82 -29.31 8.27
CA ALA A 27 1.47 -28.01 8.85
C ALA A 27 0.13 -27.50 8.30
N ALA A 28 -0.08 -27.53 6.97
CA ALA A 28 -1.32 -27.12 6.34
C ALA A 28 -2.54 -27.93 6.80
N ASN A 29 -2.40 -29.26 6.90
CA ASN A 29 -3.44 -30.14 7.41
C ASN A 29 -3.75 -29.84 8.89
N ALA A 30 -2.74 -29.60 9.73
CA ALA A 30 -2.93 -29.24 11.13
C ALA A 30 -3.69 -27.90 11.28
N LEU A 31 -3.33 -26.90 10.48
CA LEU A 31 -4.03 -25.62 10.48
C LEU A 31 -5.49 -25.75 10.08
N ILE A 32 -5.79 -26.45 8.99
CA ILE A 32 -7.15 -26.59 8.47
C ILE A 32 -8.04 -27.51 9.33
N LEU A 33 -7.48 -28.32 10.22
CA LEU A 33 -8.25 -29.12 11.17
C LEU A 33 -9.11 -28.28 12.12
N ASN A 34 -8.70 -27.04 12.40
CA ASN A 34 -9.45 -26.08 13.21
C ASN A 34 -10.75 -25.60 12.53
N ASN A 35 -10.90 -25.80 11.23
CA ASN A 35 -12.10 -25.40 10.48
C ASN A 35 -13.17 -26.51 10.53
N GLN A 36 -14.24 -26.29 11.29
CA GLN A 36 -15.32 -27.26 11.52
C GLN A 36 -16.22 -27.49 10.30
N ASN A 37 -16.32 -26.54 9.37
CA ASN A 37 -17.23 -26.58 8.22
C ASN A 37 -16.60 -27.12 6.93
N ARG A 38 -15.53 -27.89 7.01
CA ARG A 38 -14.85 -28.44 5.84
C ARG A 38 -15.39 -29.78 5.37
N LEU A 39 -15.23 -30.11 4.08
CA LEU A 39 -15.63 -31.39 3.46
C LEU A 39 -14.68 -32.55 3.81
N GLY A 40 -13.81 -32.43 4.82
CA GLY A 40 -12.92 -33.50 5.29
C GLY A 40 -11.96 -33.97 4.20
N LYS A 41 -10.95 -33.20 3.84
CA LYS A 41 -9.86 -33.55 2.91
C LYS A 41 -8.53 -33.54 3.67
N ASN A 42 -7.70 -34.57 3.43
CA ASN A 42 -6.37 -34.65 4.02
C ASN A 42 -5.32 -34.77 2.90
N LEU A 43 -4.53 -33.75 2.73
CA LEU A 43 -3.53 -33.69 1.67
C LEU A 43 -2.32 -34.56 2.05
N TRP A 44 -1.85 -35.36 1.10
CA TRP A 44 -0.66 -36.19 1.21
C TRP A 44 0.19 -36.12 -0.07
N THR A 45 1.46 -36.50 0.00
CA THR A 45 2.37 -36.51 -1.13
C THR A 45 3.28 -37.74 -1.06
N GLU A 46 3.73 -38.23 -2.21
CA GLU A 46 4.84 -39.21 -2.34
C GLU A 46 6.20 -38.54 -2.29
N GLY A 47 6.26 -37.19 -2.35
CA GLY A 47 7.49 -36.44 -2.15
C GLY A 47 8.03 -36.57 -0.74
N GLY A 48 9.34 -36.47 -0.59
CA GLY A 48 10.04 -36.55 0.70
C GLY A 48 9.59 -35.49 1.71
N ASP A 49 10.12 -35.59 2.92
CA ASP A 49 9.79 -34.63 4.00
C ASP A 49 10.22 -33.19 3.67
N GLY A 50 11.29 -33.02 2.87
CA GLY A 50 11.84 -31.71 2.57
C GLY A 50 12.48 -31.03 3.78
N GLU A 51 12.73 -29.74 3.68
CA GLU A 51 13.28 -28.93 4.75
C GLU A 51 12.22 -28.65 5.83
N GLN A 52 12.70 -28.38 7.05
CA GLN A 52 11.83 -27.95 8.14
C GLN A 52 11.35 -26.51 7.92
N ILE A 53 10.15 -26.22 8.38
CA ILE A 53 9.64 -24.84 8.43
C ILE A 53 10.42 -24.10 9.51
N SER A 54 11.05 -23.00 9.14
CA SER A 54 11.75 -22.12 10.07
C SER A 54 10.83 -20.99 10.52
N VAL A 55 10.90 -20.63 11.78
CA VAL A 55 10.20 -19.48 12.36
C VAL A 55 11.25 -18.49 12.85
N TYR A 56 11.11 -17.24 12.43
CA TYR A 56 11.94 -16.13 12.88
C TYR A 56 11.05 -15.14 13.64
N GLU A 57 11.44 -14.78 14.85
CA GLU A 57 10.81 -13.76 15.66
C GLU A 57 11.59 -12.46 15.48
N ALA A 58 10.97 -11.51 14.78
CA ALA A 58 11.56 -10.19 14.54
C ALA A 58 11.23 -9.22 15.66
N SER A 59 12.11 -8.24 15.89
CA SER A 59 11.90 -7.18 16.88
C SER A 59 10.89 -6.12 16.39
N ASN A 60 10.83 -5.92 15.07
CA ASN A 60 9.93 -5.01 14.36
C ASN A 60 9.87 -5.39 12.87
N GLU A 61 9.05 -4.67 12.10
CA GLU A 61 8.86 -4.89 10.67
C GLU A 61 10.13 -4.67 9.84
N GLN A 62 11.01 -3.76 10.25
CA GLN A 62 12.28 -3.51 9.57
C GLN A 62 13.27 -4.65 9.77
N ASP A 63 13.30 -5.23 10.96
CA ASP A 63 14.10 -6.41 11.29
C ASP A 63 13.61 -7.64 10.51
N GLU A 64 12.28 -7.82 10.40
CA GLU A 64 11.67 -8.87 9.59
C GLU A 64 12.07 -8.72 8.11
N ALA A 65 11.89 -7.53 7.55
CA ALA A 65 12.21 -7.25 6.15
C ALA A 65 13.70 -7.48 5.84
N ARG A 66 14.60 -7.01 6.72
CA ARG A 66 16.04 -7.24 6.60
C ARG A 66 16.38 -8.72 6.64
N PHE A 67 15.84 -9.47 7.59
CA PHE A 67 16.06 -10.91 7.69
C PHE A 67 15.64 -11.63 6.40
N ILE A 68 14.46 -11.30 5.87
CA ILE A 68 13.93 -11.90 4.63
C ILE A 68 14.87 -11.62 3.46
N VAL A 69 15.29 -10.35 3.29
CA VAL A 69 16.18 -9.93 2.19
C VAL A 69 17.53 -10.61 2.28
N ASP A 70 18.12 -10.71 3.48
CA ASP A 70 19.38 -11.43 3.70
C ASP A 70 19.25 -12.91 3.32
N ARG A 71 18.15 -13.57 3.67
CA ARG A 71 17.89 -14.98 3.31
C ARG A 71 17.70 -15.17 1.81
N VAL A 72 17.04 -14.23 1.13
CA VAL A 72 16.95 -14.26 -0.35
C VAL A 72 18.32 -14.06 -0.98
N GLN A 73 19.15 -13.18 -0.43
CA GLN A 73 20.52 -12.99 -0.92
C GLN A 73 21.36 -14.26 -0.75
N ASP A 74 21.26 -14.93 0.41
CA ASP A 74 21.92 -16.22 0.64
C ASP A 74 21.44 -17.29 -0.35
N TRP A 75 20.12 -17.34 -0.61
CA TRP A 75 19.51 -18.23 -1.59
C TRP A 75 20.11 -18.01 -2.99
N PHE A 76 20.20 -16.77 -3.43
CA PHE A 76 20.81 -16.39 -4.70
C PHE A 76 22.31 -16.74 -4.77
N ASN A 77 23.06 -16.46 -3.71
CA ASN A 77 24.50 -16.75 -3.63
C ASN A 77 24.78 -18.26 -3.71
N ASN A 78 23.84 -19.11 -3.32
CA ASN A 78 23.91 -20.55 -3.44
C ASN A 78 23.56 -21.07 -4.86
N GLY A 79 23.39 -20.17 -5.85
CA GLY A 79 23.18 -20.48 -7.25
C GLY A 79 21.71 -20.66 -7.66
N ASN A 80 20.78 -20.28 -6.80
CA ASN A 80 19.35 -20.32 -7.10
C ASN A 80 18.89 -19.01 -7.75
N ARG A 81 17.67 -18.98 -8.29
CA ARG A 81 17.11 -17.80 -8.93
C ARG A 81 16.29 -16.99 -7.92
N ARG A 82 16.31 -15.68 -8.04
CA ARG A 82 15.44 -14.78 -7.27
C ARG A 82 13.95 -14.99 -7.60
N SER A 83 13.65 -15.31 -8.85
CA SER A 83 12.29 -15.60 -9.31
C SER A 83 11.66 -16.86 -8.68
N ASP A 84 12.47 -17.73 -8.07
CA ASP A 84 12.02 -18.91 -7.35
C ASP A 84 11.69 -18.60 -5.87
N ALA A 85 11.94 -17.36 -5.43
CA ALA A 85 11.62 -16.86 -4.09
C ALA A 85 10.39 -15.98 -4.11
N ALA A 86 9.46 -16.19 -3.17
CA ALA A 86 8.27 -15.39 -2.96
C ALA A 86 8.15 -14.92 -1.51
N ILE A 87 7.76 -13.66 -1.35
CA ILE A 87 7.41 -13.05 -0.07
C ILE A 87 5.91 -12.82 -0.07
N LEU A 88 5.21 -13.52 0.80
CA LEU A 88 3.75 -13.50 0.89
C LEU A 88 3.32 -12.76 2.15
N TYR A 89 2.37 -11.86 1.99
CA TYR A 89 1.80 -11.07 3.07
C TYR A 89 0.27 -11.06 3.02
N ARG A 90 -0.40 -10.63 4.10
CA ARG A 90 -1.85 -10.61 4.19
C ARG A 90 -2.46 -9.38 3.53
N SER A 91 -1.90 -8.21 3.78
CA SER A 91 -2.35 -6.90 3.29
C SER A 91 -1.30 -6.27 2.39
N ASN A 92 -1.76 -5.54 1.36
CA ASN A 92 -0.85 -4.80 0.48
C ASN A 92 -0.04 -3.73 1.22
N ALA A 93 -0.55 -3.16 2.31
CA ALA A 93 0.16 -2.19 3.13
C ALA A 93 1.53 -2.73 3.59
N GLN A 94 1.61 -3.99 3.99
CA GLN A 94 2.83 -4.66 4.46
C GLN A 94 3.96 -4.71 3.41
N SER A 95 3.67 -4.47 2.11
CA SER A 95 4.72 -4.53 1.09
C SER A 95 5.75 -3.40 1.20
N ARG A 96 5.40 -2.25 1.81
CA ARG A 96 6.26 -1.06 1.86
C ARG A 96 7.64 -1.36 2.47
N GLU A 97 7.69 -1.88 3.68
CA GLU A 97 8.96 -2.20 4.36
C GLU A 97 9.79 -3.21 3.57
N LEU A 98 9.13 -4.20 2.96
CA LEU A 98 9.80 -5.20 2.11
C LEU A 98 10.34 -4.56 0.83
N GLU A 99 9.58 -3.67 0.19
CA GLU A 99 10.00 -2.91 -1.00
C GLU A 99 11.23 -2.04 -0.69
N GLU A 100 11.19 -1.28 0.41
CA GLU A 100 12.29 -0.43 0.85
C GLU A 100 13.55 -1.24 1.19
N ALA A 101 13.41 -2.38 1.89
CA ALA A 101 14.53 -3.25 2.21
C ALA A 101 15.18 -3.85 0.94
N LEU A 102 14.38 -4.27 -0.05
CA LEU A 102 14.86 -4.78 -1.32
C LEU A 102 15.57 -3.70 -2.14
N LEU A 103 15.01 -2.47 -2.16
CA LEU A 103 15.62 -1.31 -2.84
C LEU A 103 16.97 -0.94 -2.23
N ARG A 104 17.07 -0.86 -0.89
CA ARG A 104 18.34 -0.57 -0.18
C ARG A 104 19.45 -1.58 -0.53
N MET A 105 19.08 -2.84 -0.77
CA MET A 105 20.03 -3.90 -1.17
C MET A 105 20.25 -3.97 -2.69
N GLY A 106 19.60 -3.10 -3.49
CA GLY A 106 19.65 -3.15 -4.95
C GLY A 106 19.12 -4.48 -5.50
N MET A 107 18.18 -5.12 -4.80
CA MET A 107 17.67 -6.44 -5.18
C MET A 107 16.41 -6.28 -6.05
N PRO A 108 16.43 -6.78 -7.30
CA PRO A 108 15.27 -6.71 -8.18
C PRO A 108 14.08 -7.45 -7.59
N TYR A 109 12.91 -6.82 -7.62
CA TYR A 109 11.66 -7.41 -7.17
C TYR A 109 10.49 -7.05 -8.08
N ARG A 110 9.41 -7.81 -7.97
CA ARG A 110 8.15 -7.57 -8.68
C ARG A 110 6.96 -7.78 -7.76
N ILE A 111 6.01 -6.86 -7.81
CA ILE A 111 4.73 -6.99 -7.11
C ILE A 111 3.73 -7.64 -8.07
N TYR A 112 3.27 -8.83 -7.72
CA TYR A 112 2.31 -9.57 -8.52
C TYR A 112 0.89 -9.02 -8.35
N GLY A 113 0.34 -8.50 -9.45
CA GLY A 113 -1.03 -7.99 -9.49
C GLY A 113 -1.26 -6.65 -8.80
N GLY A 114 -0.20 -5.87 -8.55
CA GLY A 114 -0.28 -4.58 -7.87
C GLY A 114 0.73 -3.56 -8.35
N HIS A 115 0.63 -2.37 -7.75
CA HIS A 115 1.59 -1.27 -7.89
C HIS A 115 2.47 -1.20 -6.65
N ARG A 116 3.65 -0.63 -6.80
CA ARG A 116 4.53 -0.27 -5.68
C ARG A 116 3.80 0.68 -4.73
N PHE A 117 4.21 0.69 -3.47
CA PHE A 117 3.49 1.43 -2.42
C PHE A 117 3.27 2.90 -2.80
N TYR A 118 4.33 3.63 -3.14
CA TYR A 118 4.24 5.05 -3.49
C TYR A 118 3.62 5.33 -4.89
N GLU A 119 3.39 4.30 -5.70
CA GLU A 119 2.69 4.42 -6.97
C GLU A 119 1.16 4.27 -6.85
N ARG A 120 0.65 3.76 -5.73
CA ARG A 120 -0.78 3.55 -5.50
C ARG A 120 -1.55 4.87 -5.54
N LEU A 121 -2.73 4.82 -6.12
CA LEU A 121 -3.54 6.03 -6.39
C LEU A 121 -3.85 6.82 -5.11
N GLU A 122 -4.29 6.14 -4.05
CA GLU A 122 -4.61 6.71 -2.75
C GLU A 122 -3.38 7.36 -2.10
N ILE A 123 -2.21 6.73 -2.23
CA ILE A 123 -0.94 7.26 -1.71
C ILE A 123 -0.52 8.51 -2.49
N LYS A 124 -0.53 8.46 -3.82
CA LYS A 124 -0.26 9.63 -4.66
C LYS A 124 -1.19 10.80 -4.34
N ASN A 125 -2.45 10.53 -4.02
CA ASN A 125 -3.40 11.57 -3.62
C ASN A 125 -3.04 12.18 -2.26
N ALA A 126 -2.71 11.36 -1.25
CA ALA A 126 -2.29 11.84 0.06
C ALA A 126 -0.99 12.66 -0.01
N LEU A 127 0.01 12.17 -0.76
CA LEU A 127 1.27 12.90 -0.98
C LEU A 127 1.03 14.24 -1.70
N ALA A 128 0.08 14.31 -2.64
CA ALA A 128 -0.26 15.58 -3.29
C ALA A 128 -0.86 16.59 -2.32
N TYR A 129 -1.68 16.17 -1.36
CA TYR A 129 -2.13 17.05 -0.29
C TYR A 129 -0.99 17.53 0.61
N LEU A 130 -0.08 16.63 1.00
CA LEU A 130 1.11 17.00 1.77
C LEU A 130 1.98 18.02 1.02
N ARG A 131 2.15 17.86 -0.31
CA ARG A 131 2.85 18.84 -1.15
C ARG A 131 2.19 20.22 -1.12
N LEU A 132 0.86 20.29 -1.19
CA LEU A 132 0.12 21.55 -1.16
C LEU A 132 0.21 22.28 0.19
N VAL A 133 0.46 21.58 1.28
CA VAL A 133 0.71 22.19 2.59
C VAL A 133 2.01 23.01 2.56
N ILE A 134 3.04 22.54 1.85
CA ILE A 134 4.34 23.22 1.71
C ILE A 134 4.30 24.25 0.57
N ASN A 135 3.80 23.83 -0.57
CA ASN A 135 3.85 24.62 -1.80
C ASN A 135 2.51 24.58 -2.54
N ARG A 136 1.75 25.67 -2.44
CA ARG A 136 0.46 25.80 -3.13
C ARG A 136 0.59 25.93 -4.64
N ASP A 137 1.76 26.36 -5.13
CA ASP A 137 2.01 26.55 -6.56
C ASP A 137 2.47 25.25 -7.27
N ASP A 138 2.38 24.08 -6.61
CA ASP A 138 2.54 22.78 -7.27
C ASP A 138 1.30 22.43 -8.10
N ASP A 139 1.33 22.80 -9.38
CA ASP A 139 0.25 22.57 -10.33
C ASP A 139 -0.14 21.09 -10.46
N THR A 140 0.84 20.20 -10.39
CA THR A 140 0.60 18.74 -10.46
C THR A 140 -0.19 18.26 -9.26
N ALA A 141 0.15 18.76 -8.08
CA ALA A 141 -0.57 18.43 -6.85
C ALA A 141 -1.98 19.03 -6.85
N VAL A 142 -2.15 20.30 -7.24
CA VAL A 142 -3.48 20.93 -7.38
C VAL A 142 -4.35 20.12 -8.33
N GLU A 143 -3.87 19.84 -9.53
CA GLU A 143 -4.63 19.12 -10.57
C GLU A 143 -5.05 17.73 -10.11
N ARG A 144 -4.19 17.05 -9.35
CA ARG A 144 -4.47 15.72 -8.81
C ARG A 144 -5.60 15.72 -7.80
N VAL A 145 -5.63 16.67 -6.86
CA VAL A 145 -6.52 16.56 -5.69
C VAL A 145 -7.66 17.56 -5.65
N ILE A 146 -7.73 18.51 -6.55
CA ILE A 146 -8.78 19.55 -6.57
C ILE A 146 -10.20 18.95 -6.53
N ASN A 147 -10.41 17.78 -7.14
CA ASN A 147 -11.68 17.04 -7.13
C ASN A 147 -11.56 15.61 -6.56
N VAL A 148 -10.58 15.34 -5.73
CA VAL A 148 -10.38 14.05 -5.05
C VAL A 148 -10.23 14.29 -3.54
N PRO A 149 -11.17 13.84 -2.71
CA PRO A 149 -12.51 13.26 -3.03
C PRO A 149 -13.39 14.17 -3.88
N THR A 150 -14.42 13.59 -4.51
CA THR A 150 -15.33 14.35 -5.40
C THR A 150 -15.96 15.55 -4.68
N ARG A 151 -15.68 16.77 -5.19
CA ARG A 151 -16.17 18.07 -4.65
C ARG A 151 -17.12 18.79 -5.60
N GLY A 152 -17.47 18.20 -6.74
CA GLY A 152 -18.28 18.82 -7.77
C GLY A 152 -17.51 19.76 -8.71
N ILE A 153 -16.17 19.69 -8.69
CA ILE A 153 -15.28 20.42 -9.60
C ILE A 153 -15.04 19.53 -10.82
N GLY A 154 -15.86 19.72 -11.85
CA GLY A 154 -15.80 18.91 -13.07
C GLY A 154 -14.76 19.37 -14.08
N GLY A 155 -14.51 18.57 -15.12
CA GLY A 155 -13.50 18.83 -16.14
C GLY A 155 -13.64 20.20 -16.83
N ARG A 156 -14.88 20.70 -17.02
CA ARG A 156 -15.11 22.06 -17.58
C ARG A 156 -14.54 23.16 -16.67
N THR A 157 -14.72 23.03 -15.36
CA THR A 157 -14.19 23.99 -14.38
C THR A 157 -12.67 23.94 -14.36
N ILE A 158 -12.08 22.74 -14.36
CA ILE A 158 -10.63 22.54 -14.40
C ILE A 158 -10.04 23.16 -15.67
N GLU A 159 -10.66 22.95 -16.83
CA GLU A 159 -10.18 23.52 -18.09
C GLU A 159 -10.26 25.05 -18.10
N GLN A 160 -11.29 25.63 -17.48
CA GLN A 160 -11.39 27.07 -17.31
C GLN A 160 -10.26 27.63 -16.43
N ILE A 161 -9.95 26.96 -15.31
CA ILE A 161 -8.83 27.33 -14.44
C ILE A 161 -7.52 27.25 -15.20
N ARG A 162 -7.28 26.17 -15.97
CA ARG A 162 -6.09 26.01 -16.81
C ARG A 162 -5.97 27.12 -17.86
N SER A 163 -7.09 27.56 -18.46
CA SER A 163 -7.07 28.69 -19.41
C SER A 163 -6.61 29.96 -18.72
N VAL A 164 -7.18 30.31 -17.55
CA VAL A 164 -6.78 31.48 -16.79
C VAL A 164 -5.30 31.39 -16.38
N ALA A 165 -4.83 30.23 -15.93
CA ALA A 165 -3.42 30.04 -15.56
C ALA A 165 -2.47 30.32 -16.75
N ARG A 166 -2.81 29.85 -17.94
CA ARG A 166 -2.04 30.09 -19.18
C ARG A 166 -2.07 31.55 -19.60
N ASP A 167 -3.28 32.16 -19.61
CA ASP A 167 -3.47 33.54 -20.10
C ASP A 167 -2.79 34.55 -19.19
N GLU A 168 -2.74 34.28 -17.88
CA GLU A 168 -2.12 35.15 -16.87
C GLU A 168 -0.69 34.73 -16.50
N ASN A 169 -0.19 33.62 -17.06
CA ASN A 169 1.13 33.05 -16.74
C ASN A 169 1.35 32.89 -15.23
N CYS A 170 0.38 32.28 -14.54
CA CYS A 170 0.38 32.04 -13.10
C CYS A 170 0.13 30.56 -12.80
N SER A 171 0.30 30.15 -11.52
CA SER A 171 0.01 28.79 -11.07
C SER A 171 -1.49 28.47 -11.11
N LEU A 172 -1.83 27.16 -11.13
CA LEU A 172 -3.24 26.72 -11.03
C LEU A 172 -3.89 27.20 -9.72
N TRP A 173 -3.13 27.27 -8.63
CA TRP A 173 -3.62 27.82 -7.36
C TRP A 173 -4.02 29.28 -7.49
N GLN A 174 -3.12 30.11 -8.04
CA GLN A 174 -3.38 31.53 -8.28
C GLN A 174 -4.54 31.74 -9.25
N ALA A 175 -4.64 30.91 -10.29
CA ALA A 175 -5.77 30.91 -11.21
C ALA A 175 -7.08 30.54 -10.51
N CYS A 176 -7.08 29.59 -9.57
CA CYS A 176 -8.25 29.27 -8.76
C CYS A 176 -8.71 30.48 -7.94
N CYS A 177 -7.78 31.16 -7.24
CA CYS A 177 -8.09 32.37 -6.49
C CYS A 177 -8.70 33.46 -7.40
N LYS A 178 -8.05 33.75 -8.53
CA LYS A 178 -8.54 34.73 -9.52
C LYS A 178 -9.92 34.38 -10.06
N CYS A 179 -10.15 33.11 -10.40
CA CYS A 179 -11.47 32.66 -10.89
C CYS A 179 -12.59 32.86 -9.87
N VAL A 180 -12.28 32.75 -8.56
CA VAL A 180 -13.23 32.99 -7.48
C VAL A 180 -13.44 34.48 -7.26
N ASP A 181 -12.36 35.27 -7.16
CA ASP A 181 -12.40 36.69 -6.82
C ASP A 181 -13.07 37.53 -7.93
N GLU A 182 -12.80 37.22 -9.18
CA GLU A 182 -13.36 37.92 -10.35
C GLU A 182 -14.67 37.30 -10.85
N ALA A 183 -15.21 36.32 -10.12
CA ALA A 183 -16.46 35.63 -10.46
C ALA A 183 -16.51 35.07 -11.92
N LEU A 184 -15.38 34.53 -12.40
CA LEU A 184 -15.23 34.02 -13.78
C LEU A 184 -15.99 32.70 -14.00
N MET A 185 -16.48 32.06 -12.94
CA MET A 185 -17.17 30.77 -12.95
C MET A 185 -18.62 30.89 -12.52
N THR A 186 -19.42 29.85 -12.76
CA THR A 186 -20.77 29.78 -12.18
C THR A 186 -20.67 29.75 -10.65
N SER A 187 -21.67 30.30 -9.93
CA SER A 187 -21.71 30.35 -8.46
C SER A 187 -21.46 28.97 -7.81
N ARG A 188 -21.98 27.89 -8.41
CA ARG A 188 -21.77 26.52 -7.92
C ARG A 188 -20.31 26.09 -8.03
N ALA A 189 -19.68 26.35 -9.18
CA ALA A 189 -18.28 26.02 -9.41
C ALA A 189 -17.37 26.88 -8.53
N SER A 190 -17.62 28.18 -8.44
CA SER A 190 -16.89 29.12 -7.58
C SER A 190 -16.94 28.69 -6.12
N ASN A 191 -18.11 28.33 -5.58
CA ASN A 191 -18.23 27.85 -4.22
C ASN A 191 -17.45 26.54 -3.96
N ALA A 192 -17.45 25.63 -4.93
CA ALA A 192 -16.71 24.37 -4.82
C ALA A 192 -15.19 24.61 -4.83
N VAL A 193 -14.70 25.50 -5.70
CA VAL A 193 -13.28 25.88 -5.74
C VAL A 193 -12.88 26.63 -4.48
N LEU A 194 -13.68 27.59 -4.02
CA LEU A 194 -13.47 28.30 -2.75
C LEU A 194 -13.39 27.35 -1.55
N ALA A 195 -14.25 26.34 -1.51
CA ALA A 195 -14.21 25.33 -0.44
C ALA A 195 -12.91 24.53 -0.48
N PHE A 196 -12.39 24.20 -1.67
CA PHE A 196 -11.08 23.53 -1.82
C PHE A 196 -9.92 24.44 -1.37
N LEU A 197 -9.90 25.71 -1.78
CA LEU A 197 -8.88 26.66 -1.35
C LEU A 197 -8.85 26.79 0.18
N LYS A 198 -10.01 26.98 0.79
CA LYS A 198 -10.14 27.05 2.25
C LYS A 198 -9.70 25.78 2.96
N LEU A 199 -9.97 24.62 2.39
CA LEU A 199 -9.49 23.34 2.93
C LEU A 199 -7.97 23.31 2.99
N ILE A 200 -7.29 23.65 1.89
CA ILE A 200 -5.81 23.66 1.85
C ILE A 200 -5.23 24.70 2.82
N ASP A 201 -5.83 25.89 2.91
CA ASP A 201 -5.41 26.92 3.86
C ASP A 201 -5.54 26.44 5.30
N GLN A 202 -6.65 25.79 5.63
CA GLN A 202 -6.89 25.22 6.97
C GLN A 202 -5.85 24.11 7.27
N LEU A 203 -5.67 23.16 6.36
CA LEU A 203 -4.69 22.08 6.51
C LEU A 203 -3.26 22.62 6.72
N SER A 204 -2.86 23.64 5.95
CA SER A 204 -1.55 24.26 6.10
C SER A 204 -1.38 24.95 7.47
N SER A 205 -2.43 25.62 7.95
CA SER A 205 -2.43 26.24 9.27
C SER A 205 -2.36 25.19 10.39
N ASP A 206 -3.19 24.17 10.31
CA ASP A 206 -3.26 23.11 11.32
C ASP A 206 -1.96 22.30 11.39
N CYS A 207 -1.31 22.08 10.24
CA CYS A 207 -0.06 21.33 10.16
C CYS A 207 1.19 22.13 10.57
N SER A 208 1.10 23.43 10.82
CA SER A 208 2.26 24.29 11.04
C SER A 208 3.15 23.86 12.21
N GLU A 209 2.55 23.34 13.29
CA GLU A 209 3.22 22.96 14.54
C GLU A 209 3.26 21.43 14.76
N LEU A 210 2.79 20.64 13.80
CA LEU A 210 2.74 19.19 13.90
C LEU A 210 4.05 18.55 13.43
N GLU A 211 4.39 17.40 13.98
CA GLU A 211 5.47 16.54 13.49
C GLU A 211 5.05 15.82 12.19
N LEU A 212 5.99 15.21 11.47
CA LEU A 212 5.75 14.60 10.16
C LEU A 212 4.62 13.55 10.19
N ALA A 213 4.65 12.64 11.16
CA ALA A 213 3.61 11.62 11.32
C ALA A 213 2.24 12.23 11.61
N GLU A 214 2.20 13.23 12.49
CA GLU A 214 0.97 13.95 12.83
C GLU A 214 0.42 14.73 11.61
N LYS A 215 1.30 15.35 10.79
CA LYS A 215 0.92 15.97 9.51
C LYS A 215 0.28 14.97 8.57
N ALA A 216 0.91 13.81 8.40
CA ALA A 216 0.39 12.73 7.54
C ALA A 216 -0.99 12.25 8.04
N GLU A 217 -1.14 11.97 9.34
CA GLU A 217 -2.40 11.56 9.95
C GLU A 217 -3.48 12.63 9.78
N HIS A 218 -3.13 13.90 10.03
CA HIS A 218 -4.06 15.01 9.88
C HIS A 218 -4.57 15.13 8.45
N ILE A 219 -3.67 15.04 7.45
CA ILE A 219 -4.03 15.08 6.03
C ILE A 219 -4.94 13.91 5.66
N VAL A 220 -4.58 12.69 6.00
CA VAL A 220 -5.35 11.49 5.65
C VAL A 220 -6.76 11.56 6.24
N THR A 221 -6.90 12.10 7.47
CA THR A 221 -8.16 12.19 8.19
C THR A 221 -9.04 13.34 7.70
N HIS A 222 -8.48 14.54 7.50
CA HIS A 222 -9.27 15.77 7.29
C HIS A 222 -9.50 16.13 5.81
N THR A 223 -8.80 15.50 4.87
CA THR A 223 -9.04 15.70 3.42
C THR A 223 -10.32 15.00 2.92
N GLY A 224 -10.84 14.05 3.70
CA GLY A 224 -11.97 13.22 3.32
C GLY A 224 -11.58 11.98 2.50
N LEU A 225 -10.27 11.63 2.42
CA LEU A 225 -9.81 10.44 1.68
C LEU A 225 -10.31 9.14 2.31
N ILE A 226 -10.19 9.00 3.63
CA ILE A 226 -10.72 7.82 4.35
C ILE A 226 -12.22 7.68 4.12
N GLN A 227 -12.99 8.75 4.37
CA GLN A 227 -14.44 8.75 4.22
C GLN A 227 -14.89 8.46 2.77
N HIS A 228 -14.07 8.84 1.80
CA HIS A 228 -14.32 8.51 0.39
C HIS A 228 -14.26 6.99 0.16
N HIS A 229 -13.20 6.34 0.67
CA HIS A 229 -13.04 4.90 0.53
C HIS A 229 -14.01 4.11 1.41
N GLU A 230 -14.34 4.57 2.60
CA GLU A 230 -15.39 3.96 3.43
C GLU A 230 -16.74 3.89 2.70
N LYS A 231 -17.11 4.95 1.97
CA LYS A 231 -18.34 5.00 1.16
C LYS A 231 -18.31 4.07 -0.05
N GLU A 232 -17.13 3.82 -0.63
CA GLU A 232 -16.98 2.83 -1.72
C GLU A 232 -17.27 1.42 -1.22
N GLY A 233 -16.83 1.09 0.00
CA GLY A 233 -17.03 -0.21 0.65
C GLY A 233 -16.30 -1.37 -0.02
N GLY A 234 -16.34 -2.55 0.62
CA GLY A 234 -15.71 -3.77 0.11
C GLY A 234 -14.21 -3.89 0.40
N GLU A 235 -13.61 -4.99 -0.02
CA GLU A 235 -12.20 -5.31 0.28
C GLU A 235 -11.20 -4.32 -0.34
N LYS A 236 -11.47 -3.84 -1.57
CA LYS A 236 -10.59 -2.88 -2.24
C LYS A 236 -10.55 -1.53 -1.53
N ALA A 237 -11.69 -1.06 -1.04
CA ALA A 237 -11.76 0.19 -0.30
C ALA A 237 -11.02 0.07 1.04
N ARG A 238 -11.18 -1.06 1.72
CA ARG A 238 -10.45 -1.36 2.97
C ARG A 238 -8.94 -1.37 2.73
N ALA A 239 -8.47 -2.08 1.69
CA ALA A 239 -7.05 -2.11 1.37
C ALA A 239 -6.46 -0.72 1.09
N ARG A 240 -7.26 0.20 0.52
CA ARG A 240 -6.83 1.60 0.33
C ARG A 240 -6.73 2.37 1.64
N ILE A 241 -7.64 2.12 2.58
CA ILE A 241 -7.58 2.72 3.92
C ILE A 241 -6.34 2.21 4.65
N GLU A 242 -6.08 0.90 4.65
CA GLU A 242 -4.87 0.30 5.22
C GLU A 242 -3.60 0.91 4.61
N ASN A 243 -3.58 1.18 3.29
CA ASN A 243 -2.47 1.86 2.64
C ASN A 243 -2.30 3.32 3.13
N LEU A 244 -3.39 4.04 3.38
CA LEU A 244 -3.32 5.41 3.93
C LEU A 244 -2.83 5.41 5.39
N GLU A 245 -3.22 4.43 6.19
CA GLU A 245 -2.72 4.23 7.56
C GLU A 245 -1.23 3.88 7.53
N GLU A 246 -0.80 3.03 6.59
CA GLU A 246 0.61 2.70 6.38
C GLU A 246 1.46 3.91 5.95
N LEU A 247 0.89 4.87 5.22
CA LEU A 247 1.59 6.12 4.91
C LEU A 247 1.91 6.92 6.18
N VAL A 248 1.02 6.91 7.18
CA VAL A 248 1.27 7.53 8.48
C VAL A 248 2.39 6.80 9.22
N THR A 249 2.41 5.47 9.18
CA THR A 249 3.50 4.66 9.73
C THR A 249 4.83 4.96 9.03
N ALA A 250 4.83 5.07 7.70
CA ALA A 250 6.01 5.47 6.93
C ALA A 250 6.55 6.83 7.35
N ALA A 251 5.66 7.81 7.55
CA ALA A 251 6.03 9.13 8.04
C ALA A 251 6.58 9.11 9.49
N SER A 252 6.07 8.20 10.33
CA SER A 252 6.56 8.02 11.71
C SER A 252 7.95 7.39 11.76
N ASN A 253 8.25 6.49 10.82
CA ASN A 253 9.52 5.76 10.76
C ASN A 253 10.55 6.46 9.86
N PHE A 254 10.18 7.61 9.26
CA PHE A 254 11.09 8.33 8.39
C PHE A 254 12.23 8.95 9.20
N ASP A 255 13.44 8.60 8.81
CA ASP A 255 14.69 9.14 9.34
C ASP A 255 15.55 9.61 8.16
N ASP A 256 16.02 10.84 8.23
CA ASP A 256 16.91 11.41 7.23
C ASP A 256 18.29 11.65 7.87
N PRO A 257 19.30 10.82 7.54
CA PRO A 257 20.63 10.94 8.13
C PRO A 257 21.35 12.26 7.79
N ASP A 258 20.88 12.99 6.77
CA ASP A 258 21.46 14.28 6.37
C ASP A 258 20.82 15.47 7.13
N ILE A 259 19.75 15.23 7.88
CA ILE A 259 19.12 16.24 8.75
C ILE A 259 19.65 16.06 10.17
N ASP A 260 20.27 17.11 10.70
CA ASP A 260 20.85 17.13 12.05
C ASP A 260 19.77 16.83 13.12
N GLU A 261 20.08 16.00 14.13
CA GLU A 261 19.14 15.61 15.21
C GLU A 261 18.60 16.84 15.98
N ASP A 262 19.32 17.95 15.97
CA ASP A 262 18.89 19.24 16.54
C ASP A 262 17.93 20.03 15.63
N PHE A 263 17.63 19.52 14.43
CA PHE A 263 16.73 20.19 13.50
C PHE A 263 15.27 20.03 13.95
N ASP A 264 14.51 21.14 13.83
CA ASP A 264 13.10 21.16 14.20
C ASP A 264 12.29 20.14 13.36
N LEU A 265 11.92 18.99 13.95
CA LEU A 265 11.11 17.93 13.34
C LEU A 265 9.74 18.43 12.82
N LYS A 266 9.30 19.59 13.29
CA LYS A 266 8.09 20.28 12.83
C LYS A 266 8.32 21.08 11.56
N SER A 267 9.56 21.23 11.12
CA SER A 267 9.88 22.04 9.96
C SER A 267 9.31 21.46 8.67
N ASN A 268 8.97 22.34 7.73
CA ASN A 268 8.55 21.91 6.40
C ASN A 268 9.70 21.25 5.61
N THR A 269 10.95 21.42 6.04
CA THR A 269 12.12 20.76 5.44
C THR A 269 12.06 19.25 5.62
N PHE A 270 11.67 18.78 6.83
CA PHE A 270 11.53 17.34 7.09
C PHE A 270 10.40 16.71 6.25
N LEU A 271 9.27 17.42 6.12
CA LEU A 271 8.20 16.99 5.22
C LEU A 271 8.66 17.01 3.75
N ALA A 272 9.46 18.00 3.33
CA ALA A 272 9.98 18.05 1.96
C ALA A 272 10.91 16.87 1.68
N ALA A 273 11.83 16.53 2.59
CA ALA A 273 12.71 15.38 2.47
C ALA A 273 11.94 14.06 2.35
N PHE A 274 10.92 13.88 3.18
CA PHE A 274 10.01 12.69 3.06
C PHE A 274 9.33 12.61 1.69
N LEU A 275 8.82 13.73 1.17
CA LEU A 275 8.18 13.80 -0.13
C LEU A 275 9.15 13.53 -1.29
N ASP A 276 10.39 13.98 -1.16
CA ASP A 276 11.44 13.72 -2.14
C ASP A 276 11.86 12.24 -2.14
N GLN A 277 12.03 11.62 -0.96
CA GLN A 277 12.28 10.20 -0.83
C GLN A 277 11.13 9.38 -1.43
N ALA A 278 9.89 9.70 -1.10
CA ALA A 278 8.71 9.04 -1.67
C ALA A 278 8.63 9.16 -3.21
N ALA A 279 9.11 10.29 -3.75
CA ALA A 279 9.17 10.50 -5.20
C ALA A 279 10.30 9.68 -5.86
N LEU A 280 11.45 9.55 -5.21
CA LEU A 280 12.55 8.68 -5.66
C LEU A 280 12.09 7.23 -5.68
N ASP A 281 11.51 6.75 -4.60
CA ASP A 281 10.99 5.37 -4.50
C ASP A 281 9.89 5.09 -5.54
N ALA A 282 9.02 6.06 -5.83
CA ALA A 282 8.04 5.93 -6.91
C ALA A 282 8.66 5.97 -8.31
N GLY A 283 9.83 6.58 -8.48
CA GLY A 283 10.54 6.69 -9.76
C GLY A 283 11.31 5.43 -10.15
N GLU A 284 11.65 4.57 -9.19
CA GLU A 284 12.28 3.29 -9.45
C GLU A 284 11.34 2.39 -10.29
N THR A 285 11.88 1.55 -11.14
CA THR A 285 11.08 0.63 -11.95
C THR A 285 11.05 -0.75 -11.33
N GLN A 286 9.87 -1.41 -11.36
CA GLN A 286 9.82 -2.84 -11.07
C GLN A 286 10.63 -3.60 -12.13
N ALA A 287 11.18 -4.75 -11.72
CA ALA A 287 11.87 -5.65 -12.64
C ALA A 287 10.95 -6.05 -13.81
N ASP A 288 11.51 -6.05 -15.01
CA ASP A 288 10.82 -6.51 -16.23
C ASP A 288 10.45 -8.00 -16.14
N GLU A 289 9.45 -8.44 -16.93
CA GLU A 289 8.99 -9.84 -16.93
C GLU A 289 10.10 -10.86 -17.20
N SER A 290 11.15 -10.46 -17.91
CA SER A 290 12.30 -11.30 -18.23
C SER A 290 13.43 -11.27 -17.18
N GLU A 291 13.35 -10.36 -16.22
CA GLU A 291 14.38 -10.17 -15.20
C GLU A 291 14.21 -11.14 -14.04
N ASP A 292 15.34 -11.64 -13.49
CA ASP A 292 15.34 -12.51 -12.33
C ASP A 292 15.10 -11.73 -11.04
N ALA A 293 13.86 -11.69 -10.59
CA ALA A 293 13.38 -10.84 -9.52
C ALA A 293 12.58 -11.61 -8.47
N VAL A 294 12.67 -11.18 -7.20
CA VAL A 294 11.87 -11.69 -6.08
C VAL A 294 10.39 -11.36 -6.30
N GLN A 295 9.52 -12.30 -5.98
CA GLN A 295 8.08 -12.13 -6.16
C GLN A 295 7.42 -11.70 -4.85
N LEU A 296 6.80 -10.52 -4.84
CA LEU A 296 6.01 -9.98 -3.73
C LEU A 296 4.53 -10.09 -4.05
N MET A 297 3.73 -10.64 -3.15
CA MET A 297 2.29 -10.77 -3.38
C MET A 297 1.50 -11.03 -2.11
N THR A 298 0.20 -10.77 -2.18
CA THR A 298 -0.69 -11.20 -1.12
C THR A 298 -0.89 -12.71 -1.15
N LEU A 299 -1.19 -13.31 0.01
CA LEU A 299 -1.57 -14.73 0.11
C LEU A 299 -2.71 -15.12 -0.84
N HIS A 300 -3.64 -14.19 -1.12
CA HIS A 300 -4.73 -14.42 -2.07
C HIS A 300 -4.23 -14.51 -3.52
N SER A 301 -3.30 -13.64 -3.89
CA SER A 301 -2.71 -13.61 -5.23
C SER A 301 -1.81 -14.81 -5.51
N ALA A 302 -1.24 -15.42 -4.46
CA ALA A 302 -0.40 -16.60 -4.55
C ALA A 302 -1.16 -17.89 -4.91
N LYS A 303 -2.51 -17.85 -4.89
CA LYS A 303 -3.32 -19.02 -5.22
C LYS A 303 -3.03 -19.52 -6.63
N GLY A 304 -2.57 -20.77 -6.73
CA GLY A 304 -2.27 -21.42 -8.01
C GLY A 304 -0.79 -21.28 -8.43
N LEU A 305 -0.03 -20.44 -7.76
CA LEU A 305 1.41 -20.30 -7.98
C LEU A 305 2.20 -21.28 -7.08
N GLU A 306 3.49 -21.45 -7.41
CA GLU A 306 4.40 -22.28 -6.62
C GLU A 306 5.81 -21.70 -6.69
N PHE A 307 6.54 -21.75 -5.58
CA PHE A 307 7.89 -21.20 -5.43
C PHE A 307 8.73 -22.16 -4.60
N GLN A 308 10.04 -22.18 -4.83
CA GLN A 308 10.95 -23.05 -4.10
C GLN A 308 11.27 -22.51 -2.71
N LEU A 309 11.35 -21.18 -2.56
CA LEU A 309 11.55 -20.49 -1.29
C LEU A 309 10.35 -19.57 -1.03
N VAL A 310 9.70 -19.73 0.12
CA VAL A 310 8.52 -18.93 0.48
C VAL A 310 8.69 -18.35 1.87
N PHE A 311 8.48 -17.04 1.98
CA PHE A 311 8.36 -16.33 3.24
C PHE A 311 6.90 -15.95 3.49
N LEU A 312 6.43 -16.14 4.72
CA LEU A 312 5.14 -15.63 5.19
C LEU A 312 5.45 -14.50 6.17
N ALA A 313 5.29 -13.26 5.71
CA ALA A 313 5.58 -12.07 6.51
C ALA A 313 4.36 -11.59 7.28
N GLY A 314 4.62 -10.94 8.44
CA GLY A 314 3.59 -10.33 9.29
C GLY A 314 2.67 -11.34 9.95
N MET A 315 3.21 -12.48 10.42
CA MET A 315 2.47 -13.55 11.09
C MET A 315 2.23 -13.19 12.58
N GLU A 316 1.50 -12.11 12.82
CA GLU A 316 1.20 -11.59 14.16
C GLU A 316 -0.27 -11.21 14.35
N GLU A 317 -0.74 -11.15 15.60
CA GLU A 317 -2.12 -10.79 15.92
C GLU A 317 -2.46 -9.38 15.45
N GLY A 318 -3.59 -9.25 14.74
CA GLY A 318 -4.05 -7.98 14.18
C GLY A 318 -3.68 -7.78 12.72
N LEU A 319 -2.58 -8.37 12.25
CA LEU A 319 -2.20 -8.42 10.84
C LEU A 319 -2.60 -9.76 10.21
N PHE A 320 -2.20 -10.87 10.81
CA PHE A 320 -2.53 -12.21 10.33
C PHE A 320 -2.63 -13.21 11.50
N PRO A 321 -3.86 -13.48 11.99
CA PRO A 321 -5.17 -13.09 11.46
C PRO A 321 -5.50 -11.60 11.66
N HIS A 322 -6.23 -11.03 10.69
CA HIS A 322 -6.68 -9.65 10.74
C HIS A 322 -7.70 -9.42 11.87
N LYS A 323 -7.63 -8.27 12.58
CA LYS A 323 -8.48 -7.91 13.74
C LYS A 323 -9.95 -8.28 13.54
N MET A 324 -10.54 -7.94 12.38
CA MET A 324 -11.94 -8.24 12.10
C MET A 324 -12.26 -9.74 11.96
N SER A 325 -11.27 -10.59 11.72
CA SER A 325 -11.47 -12.04 11.70
C SER A 325 -11.56 -12.61 13.12
N MET A 326 -11.00 -11.91 14.10
CA MET A 326 -11.04 -12.29 15.52
C MET A 326 -12.40 -11.93 16.15
N ASP A 327 -13.01 -10.81 15.76
CA ASP A 327 -14.33 -10.36 16.25
C ASP A 327 -15.48 -11.29 15.83
N ASN A 328 -15.29 -12.11 14.78
CA ASN A 328 -16.29 -13.09 14.32
C ASN A 328 -16.13 -14.48 14.97
N LEU A 329 -15.20 -14.66 15.89
CA LEU A 329 -14.96 -15.91 16.62
C LEU A 329 -15.54 -15.89 18.05
N ALA A 330 -16.22 -14.80 18.45
CA ALA A 330 -16.89 -14.64 19.74
C ALA A 330 -18.38 -14.99 19.67
#